data_ca17018851647cd9ac64fa27f1884eac
#
_entry.id   ca17018851647cd9ac64fa27f1884eac
#
_cell.length_a   1.000
_cell.length_b   1.000
_cell.length_c   1.000
_cell.angle_alpha   90.00
_cell.angle_beta   90.00
_cell.angle_gamma   90.00
#
_symmetry.space_group_name_H-M   'P 1'
#
loop_
_entity.id
_entity.type
_entity.pdbx_description
1 polymer ?
#
loop_
_entity_poly.entity_id
_entity_poly.type
_entity_poly.pdbx_seq_one_letter_code
_entity_poly.pdbx_strand_id
1 'polypeptide(L)'
;MYKKTLFTLSLSFVVLFAAAQEVRQMSLQEATDYALEHNQNILNAKLDIEVAEGVVKENIATGLPQINANLDLAYNFSLPVSFLPSEFIPGAPPGEQVAVAFGTKYSGNASVGASQMVFDGVFFVGLEAAKTYKELSTKKHIKSKIDVVEAVSKAYYAVLVNKLTLELVEKNYGRLDTLLQETKEMYQNGFAEKIDVSRVQVQFNNIKVNRENSTKMLGVAESLLKFQLGMPINEEIALTDELTLDIFDDAKEGSFGYEQRVEYSILQTQERLALLDIKRTKVEYLPKLDLYASLGAIAGTGSGANLFNIGNEWFDFGLAGVKMSVPVFDGLRKHRVLQQKKVKLQQVHNNYDLLENSINLEIEQKQVAYENSVKTMNVQLENMKLSQEVYEITKEKYQAGVGSNLEVINADADYKQAQTNFFIALYNALIAKVDYKKSIGNLL
;
A
#
# COMPACT_ATOMS: atom_id res chain seq x y z
N MET A 1 -77.59 -4.46 17.56
CA MET A 1 -76.41 -4.47 18.42
C MET A 1 -75.17 -4.09 17.58
N TYR A 2 -74.77 -2.82 17.67
CA TYR A 2 -73.69 -2.25 16.87
C TYR A 2 -72.38 -2.36 17.62
N LYS A 3 -71.37 -3.06 17.05
CA LYS A 3 -69.99 -2.99 17.50
C LYS A 3 -69.27 -1.90 16.67
N LYS A 4 -68.89 -0.81 17.33
CA LYS A 4 -68.03 0.24 16.82
C LYS A 4 -66.60 -0.28 16.83
N THR A 5 -65.99 -0.45 15.67
CA THR A 5 -64.58 -0.62 15.52
C THR A 5 -63.88 0.74 15.43
N LEU A 6 -63.08 1.09 16.42
CA LEU A 6 -62.25 2.29 16.46
C LEU A 6 -61.04 2.01 15.58
N PHE A 7 -60.89 2.82 14.53
CA PHE A 7 -59.73 2.82 13.63
C PHE A 7 -58.74 3.86 14.20
N THR A 8 -57.74 3.41 14.90
CA THR A 8 -56.65 4.26 15.37
C THR A 8 -55.64 4.46 14.26
N LEU A 9 -55.64 5.65 13.67
CA LEU A 9 -54.65 6.13 12.70
C LEU A 9 -53.35 6.47 13.46
N SER A 10 -52.37 5.60 13.46
CA SER A 10 -51.05 5.91 13.95
C SER A 10 -50.28 6.71 12.91
N LEU A 11 -50.20 8.02 13.16
CA LEU A 11 -49.38 8.97 12.40
C LEU A 11 -47.91 8.72 12.75
N SER A 12 -47.21 7.92 11.94
CA SER A 12 -45.75 7.70 12.05
C SER A 12 -45.07 8.99 11.62
N PHE A 13 -44.57 9.74 12.59
CA PHE A 13 -43.70 10.91 12.39
C PHE A 13 -42.33 10.39 11.98
N VAL A 14 -42.10 10.27 10.69
CA VAL A 14 -40.76 10.02 10.14
C VAL A 14 -39.97 11.32 10.31
N VAL A 15 -39.20 11.40 11.40
CA VAL A 15 -38.18 12.44 11.57
C VAL A 15 -37.06 12.09 10.57
N LEU A 16 -37.12 12.72 9.41
CA LEU A 16 -35.97 12.84 8.51
C LEU A 16 -34.91 13.65 9.28
N PHE A 17 -33.98 12.97 9.92
CA PHE A 17 -32.67 13.55 10.22
C PHE A 17 -32.04 13.89 8.87
N ALA A 18 -32.26 15.10 8.39
CA ALA A 18 -31.32 15.73 7.49
C ALA A 18 -30.03 15.86 8.31
N ALA A 19 -29.15 14.86 8.20
CA ALA A 19 -27.78 15.02 8.62
C ALA A 19 -27.25 16.18 7.77
N ALA A 20 -27.26 17.40 8.34
CA ALA A 20 -26.47 18.49 7.83
C ALA A 20 -25.04 17.89 7.78
N GLN A 21 -24.52 17.70 6.58
CA GLN A 21 -23.17 17.19 6.37
C GLN A 21 -22.26 18.27 6.96
N GLU A 22 -21.84 18.09 8.21
CA GLU A 22 -20.93 19.02 8.87
C GLU A 22 -19.65 19.05 8.04
N VAL A 23 -19.34 20.24 7.49
CA VAL A 23 -18.08 20.46 6.77
C VAL A 23 -16.93 20.16 7.74
N ARG A 24 -16.20 19.11 7.48
CA ARG A 24 -15.10 18.68 8.36
C ARG A 24 -13.93 19.64 8.20
N GLN A 25 -13.64 20.38 9.27
CA GLN A 25 -12.46 21.24 9.32
C GLN A 25 -11.23 20.42 9.68
N MET A 26 -10.12 20.66 8.94
CA MET A 26 -8.89 19.90 9.14
C MET A 26 -7.65 20.77 8.96
N SER A 27 -6.75 20.72 9.92
CA SER A 27 -5.35 21.12 9.77
C SER A 27 -4.54 20.03 9.06
N LEU A 28 -3.30 20.32 8.64
CA LEU A 28 -2.41 19.32 8.05
C LEU A 28 -2.20 18.13 8.99
N GLN A 29 -2.01 18.40 10.30
CA GLN A 29 -1.82 17.35 11.30
C GLN A 29 -3.07 16.46 11.41
N GLU A 30 -4.26 17.04 11.53
CA GLU A 30 -5.52 16.28 11.59
C GLU A 30 -5.79 15.49 10.32
N ALA A 31 -5.43 16.04 9.14
CA ALA A 31 -5.54 15.36 7.86
C ALA A 31 -4.58 14.15 7.78
N THR A 32 -3.35 14.30 8.25
CA THR A 32 -2.40 13.17 8.28
C THR A 32 -2.82 12.11 9.29
N ASP A 33 -3.27 12.49 10.48
CA ASP A 33 -3.75 11.55 11.50
C ASP A 33 -4.97 10.77 10.99
N TYR A 34 -5.91 11.46 10.35
CA TYR A 34 -7.07 10.81 9.73
C TYR A 34 -6.65 9.79 8.65
N ALA A 35 -5.72 10.16 7.77
CA ALA A 35 -5.23 9.25 6.73
C ALA A 35 -4.50 8.04 7.31
N LEU A 36 -3.75 8.20 8.41
CA LEU A 36 -3.09 7.09 9.10
C LEU A 36 -4.08 6.03 9.63
N GLU A 37 -5.32 6.43 9.88
CA GLU A 37 -6.38 5.53 10.37
C GLU A 37 -7.28 4.99 9.25
N HIS A 38 -7.50 5.74 8.17
CA HIS A 38 -8.55 5.45 7.19
C HIS A 38 -8.03 5.14 5.78
N ASN A 39 -6.77 5.49 5.45
CA ASN A 39 -6.23 5.24 4.11
C ASN A 39 -6.11 3.73 3.82
N GLN A 40 -6.67 3.28 2.70
CA GLN A 40 -6.73 1.87 2.31
C GLN A 40 -5.35 1.21 2.18
N ASN A 41 -4.32 1.95 1.75
CA ASN A 41 -2.96 1.38 1.65
C ASN A 41 -2.40 1.04 3.03
N ILE A 42 -2.67 1.87 4.06
CA ILE A 42 -2.25 1.62 5.44
C ILE A 42 -3.04 0.46 6.04
N LEU A 43 -4.37 0.44 5.80
CA LEU A 43 -5.23 -0.65 6.26
C LEU A 43 -4.79 -1.99 5.65
N ASN A 44 -4.52 -2.02 4.34
CA ASN A 44 -4.01 -3.22 3.68
C ASN A 44 -2.64 -3.65 4.24
N ALA A 45 -1.71 -2.70 4.42
CA ALA A 45 -0.40 -3.01 5.01
C ALA A 45 -0.51 -3.50 6.48
N LYS A 46 -1.54 -3.09 7.22
CA LYS A 46 -1.87 -3.64 8.53
C LYS A 46 -2.39 -5.08 8.44
N LEU A 47 -3.27 -5.37 7.47
CA LEU A 47 -3.74 -6.73 7.21
C LEU A 47 -2.60 -7.65 6.77
N ASP A 48 -1.60 -7.16 6.04
CA ASP A 48 -0.38 -7.92 5.70
C ASP A 48 0.39 -8.37 6.95
N ILE A 49 0.34 -7.62 8.06
CA ILE A 49 0.90 -8.06 9.35
C ILE A 49 0.09 -9.23 9.92
N GLU A 50 -1.24 -9.18 9.82
CA GLU A 50 -2.12 -10.27 10.28
C GLU A 50 -1.91 -11.54 9.44
N VAL A 51 -1.75 -11.39 8.12
CA VAL A 51 -1.36 -12.51 7.23
C VAL A 51 -0.02 -13.09 7.65
N ALA A 52 0.98 -12.26 7.90
CA ALA A 52 2.30 -12.71 8.35
C ALA A 52 2.24 -13.41 9.74
N GLU A 53 1.34 -12.95 10.62
CA GLU A 53 1.07 -13.64 11.88
C GLU A 53 0.39 -15.01 11.65
N GLY A 54 -0.52 -15.09 10.68
CA GLY A 54 -1.09 -16.34 10.20
C GLY A 54 0.00 -17.34 9.77
N VAL A 55 0.98 -16.88 8.99
CA VAL A 55 2.14 -17.70 8.56
C VAL A 55 2.95 -18.22 9.77
N VAL A 56 3.13 -17.39 10.81
CA VAL A 56 3.78 -17.85 12.06
C VAL A 56 2.96 -18.97 12.73
N LYS A 57 1.64 -18.79 12.85
CA LYS A 57 0.72 -19.79 13.44
C LYS A 57 0.66 -21.07 12.59
N GLU A 58 0.65 -20.95 11.27
CA GLU A 58 0.74 -22.07 10.32
C GLU A 58 2.02 -22.88 10.55
N ASN A 59 3.18 -22.20 10.63
CA ASN A 59 4.44 -22.86 10.94
C ASN A 59 4.42 -23.56 12.31
N ILE A 60 3.82 -22.95 13.33
CA ILE A 60 3.64 -23.61 14.64
C ILE A 60 2.77 -24.86 14.50
N ALA A 61 1.69 -24.80 13.73
CA ALA A 61 0.76 -25.91 13.55
C ALA A 61 1.42 -27.13 12.89
N THR A 62 2.43 -26.95 12.03
CA THR A 62 3.20 -28.07 11.46
C THR A 62 3.97 -28.86 12.53
N GLY A 63 4.26 -28.24 13.67
CA GLY A 63 4.91 -28.90 14.82
C GLY A 63 3.94 -29.61 15.76
N LEU A 64 2.62 -29.46 15.60
CA LEU A 64 1.61 -30.12 16.40
C LEU A 64 1.30 -31.53 15.86
N PRO A 65 0.63 -32.42 16.65
CA PRO A 65 0.22 -33.72 16.16
C PRO A 65 -0.69 -33.59 14.92
N GLN A 66 -0.37 -34.34 13.88
CA GLN A 66 -1.14 -34.44 12.65
C GLN A 66 -1.95 -35.74 12.67
N ILE A 67 -3.27 -35.64 12.53
CA ILE A 67 -4.17 -36.79 12.51
C ILE A 67 -4.86 -36.85 11.15
N ASN A 68 -4.71 -37.98 10.46
CA ASN A 68 -5.29 -38.20 9.14
C ASN A 68 -6.11 -39.51 9.15
N ALA A 69 -7.25 -39.51 8.51
CA ALA A 69 -8.04 -40.69 8.24
C ALA A 69 -7.95 -41.01 6.73
N ASN A 70 -7.69 -42.27 6.42
CA ASN A 70 -7.62 -42.77 5.06
C ASN A 70 -8.61 -43.91 4.89
N LEU A 71 -9.31 -43.95 3.77
CA LEU A 71 -10.14 -45.03 3.31
C LEU A 71 -9.78 -45.35 1.85
N ASP A 72 -9.22 -46.52 1.63
CA ASP A 72 -8.87 -47.00 0.32
C ASP A 72 -9.71 -48.24 0.01
N LEU A 73 -10.45 -48.20 -1.09
CA LEU A 73 -11.19 -49.34 -1.62
C LEU A 73 -10.67 -49.60 -3.04
N ALA A 74 -10.18 -50.82 -3.26
CA ALA A 74 -9.57 -51.14 -4.55
C ALA A 74 -10.19 -52.42 -5.15
N TYR A 75 -10.37 -52.40 -6.48
CA TYR A 75 -10.71 -53.57 -7.30
C TYR A 75 -9.49 -53.93 -8.13
N ASN A 76 -8.92 -55.08 -7.85
CA ASN A 76 -7.80 -55.65 -8.57
C ASN A 76 -8.30 -56.45 -9.77
N PHE A 77 -8.34 -55.84 -10.98
CA PHE A 77 -8.78 -56.49 -12.19
C PHE A 77 -7.81 -57.62 -12.63
N SER A 78 -6.55 -57.61 -12.20
CA SER A 78 -5.53 -58.63 -12.34
C SER A 78 -4.77 -58.76 -11.05
N LEU A 79 -4.66 -59.96 -10.50
CA LEU A 79 -3.89 -60.18 -9.28
C LEU A 79 -2.40 -60.39 -9.64
N PRO A 80 -1.49 -59.88 -8.82
CA PRO A 80 -0.05 -60.10 -8.98
C PRO A 80 0.23 -61.61 -8.80
N VAL A 81 1.07 -62.14 -9.66
CA VAL A 81 1.51 -63.54 -9.63
C VAL A 81 2.92 -63.60 -9.03
N SER A 82 3.12 -64.43 -8.04
CA SER A 82 4.45 -64.80 -7.49
C SER A 82 4.79 -66.23 -7.89
N PHE A 83 6.03 -66.45 -8.23
CA PHE A 83 6.57 -67.78 -8.55
C PHE A 83 7.09 -68.43 -7.26
N LEU A 84 6.42 -69.53 -6.84
CA LEU A 84 6.81 -70.30 -5.68
C LEU A 84 7.51 -71.61 -6.09
N PRO A 85 8.55 -72.04 -5.38
CA PRO A 85 9.10 -73.40 -5.60
C PRO A 85 8.04 -74.46 -5.41
N SER A 86 8.07 -75.52 -6.23
CA SER A 86 7.07 -76.59 -6.22
C SER A 86 6.96 -77.32 -4.87
N GLU A 87 7.99 -77.29 -4.08
CA GLU A 87 8.03 -77.90 -2.73
C GLU A 87 6.99 -77.30 -1.76
N PHE A 88 6.52 -76.10 -2.01
CA PHE A 88 5.47 -75.43 -1.21
C PHE A 88 4.04 -75.68 -1.71
N ILE A 89 3.87 -76.42 -2.83
CA ILE A 89 2.60 -76.62 -3.44
C ILE A 89 2.29 -78.14 -3.59
N PRO A 90 1.31 -78.68 -2.84
CA PRO A 90 0.98 -80.08 -2.96
C PRO A 90 0.59 -80.51 -4.36
N GLY A 91 1.26 -81.53 -4.91
CA GLY A 91 0.96 -82.05 -6.24
C GLY A 91 1.68 -81.39 -7.39
N ALA A 92 2.56 -80.42 -7.16
CA ALA A 92 3.38 -79.80 -8.19
C ALA A 92 4.59 -80.68 -8.57
N PRO A 93 5.05 -80.70 -9.83
CA PRO A 93 6.25 -81.44 -10.28
C PRO A 93 7.50 -80.96 -9.54
N PRO A 94 8.36 -81.85 -9.03
CA PRO A 94 9.58 -81.45 -8.31
C PRO A 94 10.55 -80.64 -9.17
N GLY A 95 11.06 -79.54 -8.63
CA GLY A 95 12.06 -78.67 -9.28
C GLY A 95 11.51 -77.61 -10.22
N GLU A 96 10.20 -77.46 -10.34
CA GLU A 96 9.59 -76.40 -11.14
C GLU A 96 9.12 -75.18 -10.25
N GLN A 97 8.99 -74.02 -10.90
CA GLN A 97 8.37 -72.86 -10.26
C GLN A 97 6.89 -72.81 -10.66
N VAL A 98 6.00 -72.70 -9.70
CA VAL A 98 4.55 -72.61 -9.92
C VAL A 98 4.08 -71.18 -9.71
N ALA A 99 3.38 -70.66 -10.70
CA ALA A 99 2.81 -69.33 -10.70
C ALA A 99 1.55 -69.32 -9.82
N VAL A 100 1.57 -68.59 -8.69
CA VAL A 100 0.44 -68.47 -7.77
C VAL A 100 0.02 -67.00 -7.67
N ALA A 101 -1.25 -66.73 -7.92
CA ALA A 101 -1.80 -65.40 -7.76
C ALA A 101 -2.07 -65.11 -6.27
N PHE A 102 -1.46 -64.06 -5.78
CA PHE A 102 -1.58 -63.58 -4.39
C PHE A 102 -2.45 -62.33 -4.32
N GLY A 103 -3.35 -62.29 -3.33
CA GLY A 103 -4.21 -61.16 -3.06
C GLY A 103 -5.69 -61.48 -3.26
N THR A 104 -6.51 -60.45 -3.08
CA THR A 104 -7.96 -60.55 -3.22
C THR A 104 -8.45 -59.63 -4.34
N LYS A 105 -9.54 -60.03 -5.00
CA LYS A 105 -10.13 -59.24 -6.08
C LYS A 105 -10.62 -57.88 -5.62
N TYR A 106 -11.11 -57.80 -4.42
CA TYR A 106 -11.50 -56.54 -3.74
C TYR A 106 -10.72 -56.40 -2.46
N SER A 107 -10.18 -55.20 -2.22
CA SER A 107 -9.48 -54.89 -0.97
C SER A 107 -9.96 -53.56 -0.40
N GLY A 108 -9.99 -53.47 0.91
CA GLY A 108 -10.30 -52.26 1.65
C GLY A 108 -9.23 -51.98 2.71
N ASN A 109 -8.93 -50.73 2.93
CA ASN A 109 -8.09 -50.27 4.01
C ASN A 109 -8.72 -49.00 4.62
N ALA A 110 -9.15 -49.09 5.85
CA ALA A 110 -9.64 -47.96 6.63
C ALA A 110 -8.69 -47.70 7.80
N SER A 111 -8.11 -46.56 7.91
CA SER A 111 -7.13 -46.27 8.97
C SER A 111 -7.18 -44.83 9.46
N VAL A 112 -6.89 -44.64 10.72
CA VAL A 112 -6.61 -43.34 11.35
C VAL A 112 -5.15 -43.36 11.79
N GLY A 113 -4.36 -42.44 11.22
CA GLY A 113 -2.95 -42.26 11.55
C GLY A 113 -2.72 -40.96 12.29
N ALA A 114 -1.87 -40.98 13.28
CA ALA A 114 -1.34 -39.84 13.99
C ALA A 114 0.16 -39.76 13.81
N SER A 115 0.68 -38.57 13.51
CA SER A 115 2.13 -38.30 13.46
C SER A 115 2.47 -37.06 14.27
N GLN A 116 3.61 -37.10 14.97
CA GLN A 116 4.12 -36.02 15.77
C GLN A 116 5.60 -35.83 15.46
N MET A 117 5.95 -34.67 14.96
CA MET A 117 7.32 -34.24 14.85
C MET A 117 7.95 -34.08 16.24
N VAL A 118 9.05 -34.77 16.50
CA VAL A 118 9.83 -34.64 17.74
C VAL A 118 11.01 -33.69 17.52
N PHE A 119 11.67 -33.84 16.38
CA PHE A 119 12.78 -32.99 16.02
C PHE A 119 12.92 -32.83 14.50
N ASP A 120 12.85 -31.60 14.04
CA ASP A 120 13.28 -31.19 12.69
C ASP A 120 13.97 -29.82 12.78
N GLY A 121 15.27 -29.77 12.47
CA GLY A 121 16.03 -28.52 12.47
C GLY A 121 15.45 -27.46 11.51
N VAL A 122 14.82 -27.91 10.40
CA VAL A 122 14.19 -27.01 9.42
C VAL A 122 12.96 -26.30 10.02
N PHE A 123 12.20 -27.00 10.85
CA PHE A 123 11.05 -26.43 11.56
C PHE A 123 11.46 -25.25 12.45
N PHE A 124 12.48 -25.41 13.29
CA PHE A 124 12.89 -24.34 14.21
C PHE A 124 13.41 -23.11 13.48
N VAL A 125 14.21 -23.30 12.42
CA VAL A 125 14.68 -22.19 11.59
C VAL A 125 13.54 -21.57 10.77
N GLY A 126 12.60 -22.39 10.30
CA GLY A 126 11.39 -21.94 9.61
C GLY A 126 10.53 -21.05 10.48
N LEU A 127 10.35 -21.41 11.76
CA LEU A 127 9.62 -20.60 12.73
C LEU A 127 10.31 -19.26 13.01
N GLU A 128 11.66 -19.25 13.14
CA GLU A 128 12.45 -18.04 13.29
C GLU A 128 12.31 -17.14 12.04
N ALA A 129 12.35 -17.74 10.84
CA ALA A 129 12.15 -17.03 9.57
C ALA A 129 10.73 -16.44 9.44
N ALA A 130 9.69 -17.17 9.84
CA ALA A 130 8.31 -16.67 9.85
C ALA A 130 8.13 -15.47 10.79
N LYS A 131 8.73 -15.50 11.98
CA LYS A 131 8.75 -14.36 12.91
C LYS A 131 9.49 -13.15 12.32
N THR A 132 10.63 -13.38 11.67
CA THR A 132 11.38 -12.32 10.99
C THR A 132 10.61 -11.75 9.78
N TYR A 133 9.85 -12.58 9.08
CA TYR A 133 8.95 -12.14 8.01
C TYR A 133 7.81 -11.24 8.54
N LYS A 134 7.23 -11.58 9.70
CA LYS A 134 6.25 -10.69 10.38
C LYS A 134 6.88 -9.34 10.72
N GLU A 135 8.13 -9.32 11.21
CA GLU A 135 8.86 -8.06 11.45
C GLU A 135 9.06 -7.26 10.15
N LEU A 136 9.39 -7.93 9.03
CA LEU A 136 9.48 -7.28 7.73
C LEU A 136 8.16 -6.64 7.30
N SER A 137 7.02 -7.33 7.51
CA SER A 137 5.69 -6.78 7.22
C SER A 137 5.38 -5.57 8.08
N THR A 138 5.77 -5.57 9.36
CA THR A 138 5.63 -4.41 10.26
C THR A 138 6.43 -3.20 9.74
N LYS A 139 7.68 -3.41 9.28
CA LYS A 139 8.50 -2.33 8.71
C LYS A 139 7.94 -1.80 7.39
N LYS A 140 7.36 -2.65 6.55
CA LYS A 140 6.64 -2.25 5.34
C LYS A 140 5.40 -1.41 5.66
N HIS A 141 4.68 -1.75 6.74
CA HIS A 141 3.57 -0.93 7.21
C HIS A 141 4.03 0.48 7.64
N ILE A 142 5.18 0.60 8.33
CA ILE A 142 5.77 1.92 8.65
C ILE A 142 6.10 2.68 7.37
N LYS A 143 6.70 2.00 6.37
CA LYS A 143 6.96 2.62 5.07
C LYS A 143 5.68 3.13 4.41
N SER A 144 4.61 2.34 4.42
CA SER A 144 3.30 2.76 3.88
C SER A 144 2.77 4.01 4.58
N LYS A 145 2.96 4.14 5.91
CA LYS A 145 2.60 5.37 6.65
C LYS A 145 3.38 6.58 6.14
N ILE A 146 4.70 6.46 6.01
CA ILE A 146 5.56 7.54 5.48
C ILE A 146 5.10 7.98 4.09
N ASP A 147 4.84 7.02 3.19
CA ASP A 147 4.41 7.29 1.82
C ASP A 147 3.02 7.97 1.78
N VAL A 148 2.10 7.59 2.67
CA VAL A 148 0.77 8.23 2.76
C VAL A 148 0.87 9.64 3.36
N VAL A 149 1.66 9.84 4.41
CA VAL A 149 1.87 11.19 4.99
C VAL A 149 2.47 12.14 3.96
N GLU A 150 3.44 11.68 3.17
CA GLU A 150 3.97 12.44 2.04
C GLU A 150 2.88 12.83 1.04
N ALA A 151 2.09 11.86 0.58
CA ALA A 151 1.05 12.07 -0.41
C ALA A 151 -0.06 13.01 0.09
N VAL A 152 -0.48 12.85 1.34
CA VAL A 152 -1.47 13.72 2.00
C VAL A 152 -0.94 15.14 2.14
N SER A 153 0.31 15.30 2.62
CA SER A 153 0.92 16.62 2.78
C SER A 153 0.99 17.37 1.46
N LYS A 154 1.40 16.70 0.38
CA LYS A 154 1.45 17.28 -0.97
C LYS A 154 0.06 17.67 -1.49
N ALA A 155 -0.93 16.80 -1.30
CA ALA A 155 -2.31 17.07 -1.71
C ALA A 155 -2.93 18.21 -0.88
N TYR A 156 -2.65 18.26 0.41
CA TYR A 156 -3.09 19.33 1.31
C TYR A 156 -2.55 20.71 0.87
N TYR A 157 -1.25 20.81 0.62
CA TYR A 157 -0.65 22.04 0.11
C TYR A 157 -1.17 22.42 -1.28
N ALA A 158 -1.47 21.43 -2.14
CA ALA A 158 -2.10 21.70 -3.43
C ALA A 158 -3.48 22.37 -3.26
N VAL A 159 -4.31 21.92 -2.32
CA VAL A 159 -5.61 22.56 -2.04
C VAL A 159 -5.41 23.98 -1.52
N LEU A 160 -4.53 24.19 -0.55
CA LEU A 160 -4.27 25.51 0.01
C LEU A 160 -3.80 26.52 -1.07
N VAL A 161 -2.85 26.11 -1.92
CA VAL A 161 -2.32 27.01 -2.98
C VAL A 161 -3.38 27.26 -4.05
N ASN A 162 -4.19 26.26 -4.44
CA ASN A 162 -5.29 26.48 -5.39
C ASN A 162 -6.37 27.39 -4.81
N LYS A 163 -6.69 27.29 -3.51
CA LYS A 163 -7.60 28.19 -2.81
C LYS A 163 -7.12 29.64 -2.86
N LEU A 164 -5.83 29.88 -2.50
CA LEU A 164 -5.23 31.21 -2.59
C LEU A 164 -5.19 31.73 -4.02
N THR A 165 -4.93 30.87 -4.99
CA THR A 165 -4.96 31.22 -6.41
C THR A 165 -6.36 31.65 -6.86
N LEU A 166 -7.39 30.91 -6.43
CA LEU A 166 -8.77 31.27 -6.73
C LEU A 166 -9.16 32.61 -6.09
N GLU A 167 -8.82 32.84 -4.82
CA GLU A 167 -9.07 34.12 -4.14
C GLU A 167 -8.42 35.30 -4.87
N LEU A 168 -7.19 35.10 -5.39
CA LEU A 168 -6.52 36.10 -6.20
C LEU A 168 -7.22 36.36 -7.53
N VAL A 169 -7.64 35.29 -8.23
CA VAL A 169 -8.37 35.39 -9.49
C VAL A 169 -9.70 36.08 -9.30
N GLU A 170 -10.40 35.86 -8.19
CA GLU A 170 -11.63 36.59 -7.84
C GLU A 170 -11.39 38.09 -7.61
N LYS A 171 -10.32 38.46 -6.91
CA LYS A 171 -9.90 39.87 -6.76
C LYS A 171 -9.60 40.51 -8.10
N ASN A 172 -8.87 39.81 -8.97
CA ASN A 172 -8.53 40.27 -10.32
C ASN A 172 -9.76 40.40 -11.22
N TYR A 173 -10.74 39.47 -11.09
CA TYR A 173 -12.02 39.54 -11.80
C TYR A 173 -12.80 40.79 -11.40
N GLY A 174 -12.96 41.06 -10.12
CA GLY A 174 -13.64 42.28 -9.64
C GLY A 174 -12.95 43.57 -10.10
N ARG A 175 -11.60 43.60 -10.06
CA ARG A 175 -10.83 44.75 -10.52
C ARG A 175 -11.01 45.03 -12.02
N LEU A 176 -10.99 43.97 -12.85
CA LEU A 176 -11.21 44.15 -14.30
C LEU A 176 -12.65 44.48 -14.66
N ASP A 177 -13.62 44.03 -13.91
CA ASP A 177 -15.02 44.41 -14.08
C ASP A 177 -15.18 45.93 -13.84
N THR A 178 -14.61 46.43 -12.73
CA THR A 178 -14.58 47.87 -12.44
C THR A 178 -13.90 48.67 -13.59
N LEU A 179 -12.70 48.24 -14.01
CA LEU A 179 -11.99 48.92 -15.10
C LEU A 179 -12.79 48.94 -16.42
N LEU A 180 -13.50 47.85 -16.72
CA LEU A 180 -14.36 47.76 -17.91
C LEU A 180 -15.52 48.75 -17.84
N GLN A 181 -16.17 48.90 -16.69
CA GLN A 181 -17.24 49.87 -16.50
C GLN A 181 -16.73 51.29 -16.60
N GLU A 182 -15.64 51.63 -15.89
CA GLU A 182 -15.00 52.96 -15.98
C GLU A 182 -14.62 53.30 -17.44
N THR A 183 -13.97 52.39 -18.18
CA THR A 183 -13.57 52.61 -19.56
C THR A 183 -14.79 52.81 -20.50
N LYS A 184 -15.90 52.08 -20.26
CA LYS A 184 -17.14 52.28 -21.02
C LYS A 184 -17.76 53.66 -20.77
N GLU A 185 -17.79 54.13 -19.51
CA GLU A 185 -18.28 55.45 -19.15
C GLU A 185 -17.40 56.57 -19.78
N MET A 186 -16.09 56.41 -19.72
CA MET A 186 -15.12 57.32 -20.39
C MET A 186 -15.39 57.37 -21.90
N TYR A 187 -15.61 56.24 -22.54
CA TYR A 187 -15.95 56.20 -23.98
C TYR A 187 -17.27 56.90 -24.29
N GLN A 188 -18.30 56.70 -23.50
CA GLN A 188 -19.61 57.35 -23.67
C GLN A 188 -19.51 58.87 -23.53
N ASN A 189 -18.63 59.36 -22.69
CA ASN A 189 -18.34 60.78 -22.47
C ASN A 189 -17.30 61.38 -23.40
N GLY A 190 -16.74 60.59 -24.34
CA GLY A 190 -15.74 61.03 -25.31
C GLY A 190 -14.30 61.14 -24.81
N PHE A 191 -13.99 60.61 -23.62
CA PHE A 191 -12.69 60.63 -23.00
C PHE A 191 -11.85 59.34 -23.28
N ALA A 192 -12.42 58.33 -23.93
CA ALA A 192 -11.72 57.09 -24.33
C ALA A 192 -12.17 56.67 -25.72
N GLU A 193 -11.36 55.86 -26.39
CA GLU A 193 -11.67 55.31 -27.71
C GLU A 193 -12.40 53.94 -27.60
N LYS A 194 -13.14 53.56 -28.65
CA LYS A 194 -13.77 52.26 -28.74
C LYS A 194 -12.79 51.12 -28.62
N ILE A 195 -11.58 51.31 -29.11
CA ILE A 195 -10.52 50.31 -29.03
C ILE A 195 -10.10 50.02 -27.58
N ASP A 196 -10.14 51.01 -26.68
CA ASP A 196 -9.81 50.86 -25.28
C ASP A 196 -10.85 49.97 -24.57
N VAL A 197 -12.13 50.20 -24.82
CA VAL A 197 -13.21 49.33 -24.33
C VAL A 197 -13.05 47.89 -24.83
N SER A 198 -12.72 47.74 -26.12
CA SER A 198 -12.52 46.40 -26.70
C SER A 198 -11.32 45.67 -26.08
N ARG A 199 -10.21 46.36 -25.80
CA ARG A 199 -9.02 45.79 -25.12
C ARG A 199 -9.35 45.31 -23.71
N VAL A 200 -10.00 46.15 -22.91
CA VAL A 200 -10.42 45.77 -21.54
C VAL A 200 -11.44 44.61 -21.55
N GLN A 201 -12.39 44.63 -22.51
CA GLN A 201 -13.38 43.58 -22.68
C GLN A 201 -12.71 42.19 -22.95
N VAL A 202 -11.66 42.16 -23.77
CA VAL A 202 -10.86 40.92 -24.01
C VAL A 202 -10.23 40.43 -22.71
N GLN A 203 -9.61 41.33 -21.93
CA GLN A 203 -9.00 40.96 -20.65
C GLN A 203 -10.06 40.44 -19.65
N PHE A 204 -11.22 41.09 -19.62
CA PHE A 204 -12.33 40.60 -18.77
C PHE A 204 -12.84 39.22 -19.17
N ASN A 205 -12.98 38.95 -20.47
CA ASN A 205 -13.36 37.64 -20.96
C ASN A 205 -12.31 36.56 -20.56
N ASN A 206 -11.01 36.89 -20.67
CA ASN A 206 -9.93 36.00 -20.29
C ASN A 206 -9.94 35.68 -18.78
N ILE A 207 -10.11 36.68 -17.92
CA ILE A 207 -10.14 36.45 -16.46
C ILE A 207 -11.37 35.67 -16.05
N LYS A 208 -12.52 35.85 -16.73
CA LYS A 208 -13.74 35.07 -16.50
C LYS A 208 -13.48 33.58 -16.74
N VAL A 209 -12.85 33.22 -17.86
CA VAL A 209 -12.49 31.82 -18.16
C VAL A 209 -11.46 31.30 -17.15
N ASN A 210 -10.48 32.12 -16.77
CA ASN A 210 -9.48 31.75 -15.78
C ASN A 210 -10.13 31.45 -14.41
N ARG A 211 -11.10 32.26 -13.97
CA ARG A 211 -11.88 32.04 -12.76
C ARG A 211 -12.60 30.70 -12.77
N GLU A 212 -13.29 30.38 -13.87
CA GLU A 212 -13.99 29.09 -14.03
C GLU A 212 -13.01 27.91 -13.98
N ASN A 213 -11.86 28.06 -14.61
CA ASN A 213 -10.80 27.03 -14.59
C ASN A 213 -10.21 26.86 -13.19
N SER A 214 -9.89 27.95 -12.48
CA SER A 214 -9.36 27.90 -11.11
C SER A 214 -10.34 27.24 -10.13
N THR A 215 -11.65 27.51 -10.27
CA THR A 215 -12.67 26.84 -9.47
C THR A 215 -12.69 25.32 -9.70
N LYS A 216 -12.59 24.89 -10.96
CA LYS A 216 -12.53 23.46 -11.29
C LYS A 216 -11.24 22.81 -10.79
N MET A 217 -10.11 23.51 -10.90
CA MET A 217 -8.82 22.99 -10.41
C MET A 217 -8.78 22.84 -8.89
N LEU A 218 -9.40 23.77 -8.15
CA LEU A 218 -9.60 23.62 -6.70
C LEU A 218 -10.41 22.35 -6.38
N GLY A 219 -11.55 22.11 -7.06
CA GLY A 219 -12.34 20.91 -6.86
C GLY A 219 -11.59 19.61 -7.18
N VAL A 220 -10.70 19.62 -8.20
CA VAL A 220 -9.83 18.47 -8.49
C VAL A 220 -8.81 18.26 -7.39
N ALA A 221 -8.19 19.33 -6.88
CA ALA A 221 -7.22 19.24 -5.77
C ALA A 221 -7.89 18.73 -4.48
N GLU A 222 -9.08 19.19 -4.15
CA GLU A 222 -9.88 18.67 -3.02
C GLU A 222 -10.23 17.19 -3.19
N SER A 223 -10.61 16.78 -4.40
CA SER A 223 -10.90 15.37 -4.71
C SER A 223 -9.67 14.49 -4.54
N LEU A 224 -8.48 14.98 -4.96
CA LEU A 224 -7.22 14.30 -4.76
C LEU A 224 -6.87 14.17 -3.26
N LEU A 225 -7.05 15.23 -2.48
CA LEU A 225 -6.83 15.18 -1.04
C LEU A 225 -7.75 14.16 -0.37
N LYS A 226 -9.06 14.18 -0.67
CA LYS A 226 -10.04 13.20 -0.15
C LYS A 226 -9.62 11.77 -0.50
N PHE A 227 -9.17 11.53 -1.73
CA PHE A 227 -8.64 10.23 -2.14
C PHE A 227 -7.42 9.80 -1.30
N GLN A 228 -6.46 10.72 -1.07
CA GLN A 228 -5.30 10.41 -0.22
C GLN A 228 -5.66 10.20 1.25
N LEU A 229 -6.70 10.87 1.74
CA LEU A 229 -7.24 10.67 3.08
C LEU A 229 -7.97 9.32 3.24
N GLY A 230 -8.40 8.69 2.13
CA GLY A 230 -9.27 7.52 2.15
C GLY A 230 -10.74 7.87 2.41
N MET A 231 -11.13 9.13 2.13
CA MET A 231 -12.49 9.63 2.26
C MET A 231 -13.30 9.47 0.96
N PRO A 232 -14.64 9.36 1.04
CA PRO A 232 -15.49 9.50 -0.13
C PRO A 232 -15.29 10.86 -0.80
N ILE A 233 -15.21 10.89 -2.15
CA ILE A 233 -14.91 12.11 -2.92
C ILE A 233 -16.03 13.18 -2.77
N ASN A 234 -17.26 12.76 -2.45
CA ASN A 234 -18.43 13.62 -2.28
C ASN A 234 -18.57 14.24 -0.88
N GLU A 235 -17.74 13.88 0.09
CA GLU A 235 -17.73 14.56 1.39
C GLU A 235 -17.17 15.99 1.26
N GLU A 236 -17.67 16.90 2.10
CA GLU A 236 -17.17 18.28 2.14
C GLU A 236 -16.09 18.43 3.21
N ILE A 237 -14.97 19.04 2.84
CA ILE A 237 -13.86 19.34 3.75
C ILE A 237 -13.51 20.83 3.66
N ALA A 238 -13.07 21.40 4.78
CA ALA A 238 -12.50 22.74 4.83
C ALA A 238 -11.12 22.68 5.52
N LEU A 239 -10.13 23.33 4.92
CA LEU A 239 -8.79 23.41 5.50
C LEU A 239 -8.69 24.63 6.40
N THR A 240 -8.09 24.43 7.59
CA THR A 240 -7.98 25.46 8.64
C THR A 240 -6.65 26.19 8.63
N ASP A 241 -5.60 25.58 8.06
CA ASP A 241 -4.28 26.18 8.08
C ASP A 241 -4.18 27.38 7.12
N GLU A 242 -3.48 28.41 7.56
CA GLU A 242 -3.06 29.53 6.72
C GLU A 242 -1.58 29.36 6.37
N LEU A 243 -1.23 29.62 5.10
CA LEU A 243 0.15 29.56 4.65
C LEU A 243 0.92 30.83 5.08
N THR A 244 1.79 30.66 6.07
CA THR A 244 2.76 31.68 6.49
C THR A 244 4.14 31.36 5.95
N LEU A 245 4.99 32.36 5.73
CA LEU A 245 6.34 32.14 5.17
C LEU A 245 7.31 31.51 6.18
N ASP A 246 7.02 31.63 7.48
CA ASP A 246 7.82 31.05 8.59
C ASP A 246 7.89 29.52 8.52
N ILE A 247 6.97 28.91 7.76
CA ILE A 247 6.93 27.45 7.57
C ILE A 247 8.24 26.88 6.97
N PHE A 248 9.08 27.72 6.33
CA PHE A 248 10.34 27.31 5.71
C PHE A 248 11.56 27.34 6.64
N ASP A 249 11.45 27.90 7.84
CA ASP A 249 12.58 28.03 8.78
C ASP A 249 12.94 26.72 9.48
N ASP A 250 11.96 25.83 9.68
CA ASP A 250 12.11 24.57 10.44
C ASP A 250 12.89 23.45 9.74
N ALA A 251 13.26 23.60 8.47
CA ALA A 251 13.77 22.48 7.67
C ALA A 251 15.29 22.25 7.78
N LYS A 252 16.03 23.07 8.56
CA LYS A 252 17.51 23.02 8.63
C LYS A 252 18.09 22.12 9.72
N GLU A 253 17.28 21.55 10.64
CA GLU A 253 17.79 20.85 11.80
C GLU A 253 17.55 19.34 11.74
N GLY A 254 18.64 18.58 11.61
CA GLY A 254 18.67 17.15 11.81
C GLY A 254 20.01 16.55 11.38
N SER A 255 20.75 15.94 12.29
CA SER A 255 21.86 15.06 11.90
C SER A 255 21.24 13.80 11.28
N PHE A 256 21.56 13.54 10.01
CA PHE A 256 21.10 12.34 9.30
C PHE A 256 21.86 11.10 9.77
N GLY A 257 21.12 9.99 9.95
CA GLY A 257 21.68 8.65 10.13
C GLY A 257 20.85 7.65 9.31
N TYR A 258 21.49 6.67 8.66
CA TYR A 258 20.79 5.68 7.83
C TYR A 258 19.71 4.91 8.59
N GLU A 259 19.85 4.76 9.92
CA GLU A 259 18.86 4.09 10.78
C GLU A 259 17.51 4.81 10.84
N GLN A 260 17.47 6.12 10.53
CA GLN A 260 16.24 6.90 10.45
C GLN A 260 15.41 6.55 9.20
N ARG A 261 16.03 5.90 8.21
CA ARG A 261 15.37 5.47 6.97
C ARG A 261 14.79 4.07 7.14
N VAL A 262 13.49 3.96 6.98
CA VAL A 262 12.78 2.68 7.07
C VAL A 262 13.28 1.67 6.03
N GLU A 263 13.73 2.12 4.86
CA GLU A 263 14.29 1.29 3.79
C GLU A 263 15.56 0.57 4.26
N TYR A 264 16.41 1.24 5.03
CA TYR A 264 17.61 0.64 5.63
C TYR A 264 17.23 -0.47 6.61
N SER A 265 16.28 -0.20 7.48
CA SER A 265 15.73 -1.17 8.44
C SER A 265 15.04 -2.37 7.76
N ILE A 266 14.38 -2.16 6.62
CA ILE A 266 13.82 -3.23 5.78
C ILE A 266 14.95 -4.11 5.24
N LEU A 267 16.01 -3.51 4.70
CA LEU A 267 17.17 -4.24 4.15
C LEU A 267 17.87 -5.07 5.21
N GLN A 268 18.05 -4.56 6.44
CA GLN A 268 18.58 -5.33 7.59
C GLN A 268 17.73 -6.58 7.90
N THR A 269 16.41 -6.45 7.80
CA THR A 269 15.52 -7.59 8.03
C THR A 269 15.59 -8.60 6.88
N GLN A 270 15.76 -8.14 5.65
CA GLN A 270 16.00 -9.01 4.49
C GLN A 270 17.33 -9.74 4.58
N GLU A 271 18.38 -9.11 5.09
CA GLU A 271 19.66 -9.77 5.38
C GLU A 271 19.48 -10.90 6.41
N ARG A 272 18.76 -10.63 7.51
CA ARG A 272 18.45 -11.69 8.50
C ARG A 272 17.69 -12.85 7.87
N LEU A 273 16.73 -12.59 6.98
CA LEU A 273 16.03 -13.66 6.26
C LEU A 273 16.99 -14.46 5.35
N ALA A 274 17.92 -13.80 4.67
CA ALA A 274 18.93 -14.48 3.85
C ALA A 274 19.88 -15.35 4.69
N LEU A 275 20.28 -14.88 5.87
CA LEU A 275 21.06 -15.65 6.83
C LEU A 275 20.29 -16.86 7.38
N LEU A 276 18.99 -16.70 7.67
CA LEU A 276 18.11 -17.79 8.09
C LEU A 276 17.91 -18.81 6.97
N ASP A 277 17.84 -18.39 5.70
CA ASP A 277 17.76 -19.30 4.56
C ASP A 277 19.04 -20.14 4.39
N ILE A 278 20.23 -19.55 4.67
CA ILE A 278 21.50 -20.29 4.78
C ILE A 278 21.46 -21.28 5.95
N LYS A 279 21.01 -20.83 7.13
CA LYS A 279 20.89 -21.65 8.34
C LYS A 279 19.93 -22.82 8.11
N ARG A 280 18.79 -22.58 7.45
CA ARG A 280 17.82 -23.61 7.06
C ARG A 280 18.48 -24.71 6.22
N THR A 281 19.24 -24.34 5.19
CA THR A 281 19.94 -25.30 4.34
C THR A 281 21.01 -26.09 5.11
N LYS A 282 21.67 -25.47 6.09
CA LYS A 282 22.63 -26.16 6.97
C LYS A 282 21.95 -27.19 7.86
N VAL A 283 20.82 -26.87 8.45
CA VAL A 283 20.11 -27.79 9.35
C VAL A 283 19.38 -28.94 8.61
N GLU A 284 19.24 -28.86 7.27
CA GLU A 284 18.78 -29.99 6.46
C GLU A 284 19.72 -31.21 6.47
N TYR A 285 20.98 -31.06 6.96
CA TYR A 285 21.89 -32.17 7.19
C TYR A 285 21.63 -32.91 8.50
N LEU A 286 20.86 -32.35 9.42
CA LEU A 286 20.53 -32.97 10.70
C LEU A 286 19.50 -34.09 10.53
N PRO A 287 19.53 -35.11 11.40
CA PRO A 287 18.46 -36.11 11.46
C PRO A 287 17.09 -35.47 11.73
N LYS A 288 16.03 -36.08 11.17
CA LYS A 288 14.64 -35.80 11.55
C LYS A 288 14.09 -36.95 12.36
N LEU A 289 13.28 -36.66 13.35
CA LEU A 289 12.69 -37.64 14.25
C LEU A 289 11.20 -37.39 14.39
N ASP A 290 10.40 -38.40 14.02
CA ASP A 290 8.95 -38.37 14.09
C ASP A 290 8.45 -39.59 14.89
N LEU A 291 7.42 -39.37 15.73
CA LEU A 291 6.58 -40.43 16.28
C LEU A 291 5.40 -40.62 15.34
N TYR A 292 4.97 -41.85 15.20
CA TYR A 292 3.75 -42.16 14.45
C TYR A 292 3.00 -43.30 15.08
N ALA A 293 1.68 -43.27 14.94
CA ALA A 293 0.79 -44.35 15.31
C ALA A 293 -0.32 -44.48 14.28
N SER A 294 -0.77 -45.68 13.99
CA SER A 294 -1.88 -45.92 13.10
C SER A 294 -2.73 -47.07 13.67
N LEU A 295 -4.04 -46.86 13.66
CA LEU A 295 -5.05 -47.83 13.97
C LEU A 295 -5.98 -47.94 12.78
N GLY A 296 -6.41 -49.18 12.45
CA GLY A 296 -7.27 -49.35 11.29
C GLY A 296 -7.75 -50.78 11.15
N ALA A 297 -8.43 -51.03 10.04
CA ALA A 297 -8.85 -52.35 9.63
C ALA A 297 -8.60 -52.53 8.11
N ILE A 298 -8.23 -53.72 7.74
CA ILE A 298 -8.05 -54.14 6.34
C ILE A 298 -9.05 -55.23 5.99
N ALA A 299 -9.55 -55.18 4.75
CA ALA A 299 -10.44 -56.21 4.22
C ALA A 299 -9.89 -56.77 2.91
N GLY A 300 -10.09 -58.06 2.69
CA GLY A 300 -9.74 -58.71 1.43
C GLY A 300 -10.77 -59.77 1.07
N THR A 301 -11.46 -59.60 -0.07
CA THR A 301 -12.57 -60.51 -0.44
C THR A 301 -12.64 -60.71 -1.98
N GLY A 302 -13.25 -61.86 -2.35
CA GLY A 302 -13.54 -62.18 -3.74
C GLY A 302 -14.79 -61.47 -4.31
N SER A 303 -15.64 -60.86 -3.47
CA SER A 303 -16.89 -60.21 -3.85
C SER A 303 -16.93 -58.76 -3.35
N GLY A 304 -17.24 -57.82 -4.24
CA GLY A 304 -17.33 -56.40 -3.88
C GLY A 304 -18.41 -56.06 -2.85
N ALA A 305 -19.49 -56.84 -2.81
CA ALA A 305 -20.55 -56.66 -1.81
C ALA A 305 -20.07 -56.91 -0.39
N ASN A 306 -19.10 -57.80 -0.20
CA ASN A 306 -18.57 -58.18 1.13
C ASN A 306 -17.68 -57.09 1.74
N LEU A 307 -17.13 -56.15 0.92
CA LEU A 307 -16.40 -54.97 1.46
C LEU A 307 -17.28 -54.08 2.35
N PHE A 308 -18.59 -54.07 2.10
CA PHE A 308 -19.55 -53.28 2.87
C PHE A 308 -20.14 -54.06 4.08
N ASN A 309 -19.75 -55.34 4.27
CA ASN A 309 -20.14 -56.14 5.42
C ASN A 309 -19.13 -55.94 6.56
N ILE A 310 -19.24 -54.78 7.21
CA ILE A 310 -18.35 -54.37 8.31
C ILE A 310 -18.56 -55.32 9.51
N GLY A 311 -17.52 -56.10 9.84
CA GLY A 311 -17.54 -57.03 11.00
C GLY A 311 -17.16 -58.47 10.69
N ASN A 312 -17.31 -58.93 9.44
CA ASN A 312 -16.94 -60.29 9.07
C ASN A 312 -15.71 -60.42 8.18
N GLU A 313 -15.41 -59.38 7.42
CA GLU A 313 -14.32 -59.38 6.41
C GLU A 313 -13.22 -58.34 6.71
N TRP A 314 -13.38 -57.53 7.76
CA TRP A 314 -12.44 -56.52 8.19
C TRP A 314 -11.64 -57.00 9.41
N PHE A 315 -10.32 -56.90 9.29
CA PHE A 315 -9.36 -57.30 10.31
C PHE A 315 -8.64 -56.11 10.87
N ASP A 316 -8.71 -55.93 12.16
CA ASP A 316 -8.08 -54.79 12.85
C ASP A 316 -6.55 -54.91 12.85
N PHE A 317 -5.88 -53.75 12.73
CA PHE A 317 -4.46 -53.62 12.95
C PHE A 317 -4.13 -52.36 13.73
N GLY A 318 -3.03 -52.41 14.45
CA GLY A 318 -2.49 -51.23 15.13
C GLY A 318 -0.98 -51.26 15.14
N LEU A 319 -0.40 -50.11 14.91
CA LEU A 319 1.05 -49.97 14.98
C LEU A 319 1.42 -48.58 15.58
N ALA A 320 2.54 -48.56 16.31
CA ALA A 320 3.15 -47.31 16.77
C ALA A 320 4.66 -47.45 16.65
N GLY A 321 5.33 -46.35 16.34
CA GLY A 321 6.77 -46.38 16.13
C GLY A 321 7.44 -45.03 16.12
N VAL A 322 8.74 -45.07 16.01
CA VAL A 322 9.61 -43.91 15.87
C VAL A 322 10.29 -44.01 14.50
N LYS A 323 10.20 -42.96 13.74
CA LYS A 323 10.88 -42.84 12.44
C LYS A 323 12.00 -41.82 12.53
N MET A 324 13.24 -42.30 12.30
CA MET A 324 14.40 -41.42 12.18
C MET A 324 14.87 -41.40 10.71
N SER A 325 15.01 -40.22 10.16
CA SER A 325 15.50 -40.00 8.78
C SER A 325 16.82 -39.21 8.82
N VAL A 326 17.90 -39.81 8.34
CA VAL A 326 19.22 -39.20 8.28
C VAL A 326 19.67 -39.08 6.82
N PRO A 327 19.84 -37.89 6.28
CA PRO A 327 20.29 -37.71 4.90
C PRO A 327 21.81 -37.94 4.80
N VAL A 328 22.22 -39.13 4.39
CA VAL A 328 23.63 -39.51 4.32
C VAL A 328 24.34 -38.91 3.08
N PHE A 329 23.72 -39.01 1.92
CA PHE A 329 24.23 -38.46 0.66
C PHE A 329 23.07 -38.07 -0.26
N ASP A 330 23.17 -36.90 -0.87
CA ASP A 330 22.15 -36.32 -1.73
C ASP A 330 22.69 -35.83 -3.09
N GLY A 331 23.83 -36.39 -3.54
CA GLY A 331 24.48 -35.97 -4.78
C GLY A 331 25.07 -34.55 -4.70
N LEU A 332 25.41 -34.05 -3.53
CA LEU A 332 25.91 -32.69 -3.26
C LEU A 332 24.86 -31.59 -3.50
N ARG A 333 23.60 -31.93 -3.63
CA ARG A 333 22.50 -30.94 -3.88
C ARG A 333 22.49 -29.85 -2.82
N LYS A 334 22.48 -30.19 -1.53
CA LYS A 334 22.47 -29.21 -0.43
C LYS A 334 23.72 -28.31 -0.46
N HIS A 335 24.88 -28.88 -0.80
CA HIS A 335 26.11 -28.09 -0.93
C HIS A 335 25.97 -27.01 -2.02
N ARG A 336 25.43 -27.38 -3.19
CA ARG A 336 25.20 -26.42 -4.30
C ARG A 336 24.14 -25.38 -3.95
N VAL A 337 23.06 -25.78 -3.28
CA VAL A 337 22.05 -24.83 -2.75
C VAL A 337 22.69 -23.86 -1.75
N LEU A 338 23.53 -24.34 -0.84
CA LEU A 338 24.24 -23.49 0.12
C LEU A 338 25.15 -22.45 -0.59
N GLN A 339 25.86 -22.86 -1.65
CA GLN A 339 26.64 -21.90 -2.45
C GLN A 339 25.75 -20.81 -3.06
N GLN A 340 24.60 -21.18 -3.67
CA GLN A 340 23.65 -20.20 -4.23
C GLN A 340 23.13 -19.22 -3.17
N LYS A 341 22.80 -19.74 -1.96
CA LYS A 341 22.32 -18.89 -0.86
C LYS A 341 23.38 -17.91 -0.36
N LYS A 342 24.65 -18.33 -0.31
CA LYS A 342 25.78 -17.43 0.02
C LYS A 342 25.95 -16.33 -1.02
N VAL A 343 25.80 -16.63 -2.31
CA VAL A 343 25.85 -15.63 -3.37
C VAL A 343 24.67 -14.65 -3.25
N LYS A 344 23.46 -15.14 -2.92
CA LYS A 344 22.31 -14.26 -2.64
C LYS A 344 22.56 -13.33 -1.45
N LEU A 345 23.20 -13.82 -0.38
CA LEU A 345 23.61 -12.96 0.73
C LEU A 345 24.60 -11.87 0.27
N GLN A 346 25.57 -12.21 -0.59
CA GLN A 346 26.47 -11.22 -1.17
C GLN A 346 25.71 -10.15 -1.99
N GLN A 347 24.66 -10.55 -2.72
CA GLN A 347 23.79 -9.59 -3.41
C GLN A 347 23.08 -8.64 -2.42
N VAL A 348 22.65 -9.14 -1.26
CA VAL A 348 22.07 -8.29 -0.20
C VAL A 348 23.11 -7.31 0.34
N HIS A 349 24.37 -7.73 0.53
CA HIS A 349 25.45 -6.81 0.93
C HIS A 349 25.69 -5.73 -0.13
N ASN A 350 25.74 -6.08 -1.41
CA ASN A 350 25.86 -5.09 -2.48
C ASN A 350 24.67 -4.11 -2.51
N ASN A 351 23.47 -4.55 -2.07
CA ASN A 351 22.31 -3.68 -1.95
C ASN A 351 22.44 -2.65 -0.82
N TYR A 352 23.26 -2.90 0.22
CA TYR A 352 23.58 -1.87 1.21
C TYR A 352 24.36 -0.71 0.59
N ASP A 353 25.43 -1.01 -0.14
CA ASP A 353 26.24 0.00 -0.81
C ASP A 353 25.37 0.81 -1.81
N LEU A 354 24.50 0.11 -2.55
CA LEU A 354 23.57 0.75 -3.48
C LEU A 354 22.56 1.65 -2.75
N LEU A 355 21.98 1.16 -1.65
CA LEU A 355 20.97 1.91 -0.88
C LEU A 355 21.60 3.15 -0.22
N GLU A 356 22.78 3.01 0.40
CA GLU A 356 23.49 4.12 1.02
C GLU A 356 23.86 5.21 0.01
N ASN A 357 24.39 4.83 -1.15
CA ASN A 357 24.67 5.76 -2.23
C ASN A 357 23.39 6.42 -2.79
N SER A 358 22.30 5.66 -2.90
CA SER A 358 21.01 6.18 -3.36
C SER A 358 20.41 7.18 -2.36
N ILE A 359 20.48 6.87 -1.06
CA ILE A 359 20.01 7.77 0.00
C ILE A 359 20.84 9.07 0.02
N ASN A 360 22.17 8.96 -0.05
CA ASN A 360 23.03 10.14 -0.07
C ASN A 360 22.75 11.04 -1.28
N LEU A 361 22.59 10.45 -2.47
CA LEU A 361 22.22 11.16 -3.68
C LEU A 361 20.82 11.80 -3.56
N GLU A 362 19.84 11.06 -3.01
CA GLU A 362 18.49 11.58 -2.77
C GLU A 362 18.51 12.79 -1.84
N ILE A 363 19.22 12.71 -0.71
CA ILE A 363 19.34 13.81 0.25
C ILE A 363 19.96 15.03 -0.43
N GLU A 364 21.07 14.88 -1.14
CA GLU A 364 21.74 15.98 -1.83
C GLU A 364 20.81 16.64 -2.87
N GLN A 365 20.14 15.83 -3.69
CA GLN A 365 19.19 16.33 -4.70
C GLN A 365 18.00 17.06 -4.06
N LYS A 366 17.43 16.51 -2.97
CA LYS A 366 16.25 17.10 -2.30
C LYS A 366 16.63 18.35 -1.51
N GLN A 367 17.81 18.38 -0.90
CA GLN A 367 18.34 19.59 -0.25
C GLN A 367 18.53 20.72 -1.26
N VAL A 368 19.24 20.48 -2.35
CA VAL A 368 19.47 21.49 -3.41
C VAL A 368 18.14 21.95 -4.00
N ALA A 369 17.21 21.03 -4.27
CA ALA A 369 15.88 21.39 -4.78
C ALA A 369 15.11 22.27 -3.79
N TYR A 370 15.14 21.96 -2.49
CA TYR A 370 14.50 22.74 -1.45
C TYR A 370 15.10 24.15 -1.34
N GLU A 371 16.42 24.28 -1.19
CA GLU A 371 17.11 25.57 -1.10
C GLU A 371 16.83 26.46 -2.32
N ASN A 372 16.90 25.89 -3.54
CA ASN A 372 16.60 26.62 -4.77
C ASN A 372 15.13 27.02 -4.87
N SER A 373 14.20 26.16 -4.45
CA SER A 373 12.76 26.46 -4.49
C SER A 373 12.40 27.58 -3.52
N VAL A 374 12.96 27.59 -2.31
CA VAL A 374 12.76 28.67 -1.33
C VAL A 374 13.35 29.99 -1.83
N LYS A 375 14.56 29.96 -2.40
CA LYS A 375 15.18 31.15 -3.01
C LYS A 375 14.34 31.68 -4.17
N THR A 376 13.88 30.81 -5.06
CA THR A 376 13.02 31.19 -6.18
C THR A 376 11.71 31.80 -5.70
N MET A 377 11.07 31.19 -4.70
CA MET A 377 9.84 31.72 -4.09
C MET A 377 10.03 33.13 -3.56
N ASN A 378 11.11 33.38 -2.81
CA ASN A 378 11.40 34.71 -2.27
C ASN A 378 11.61 35.76 -3.39
N VAL A 379 12.33 35.42 -4.46
CA VAL A 379 12.50 36.30 -5.61
C VAL A 379 11.18 36.58 -6.32
N GLN A 380 10.33 35.55 -6.49
CA GLN A 380 9.01 35.74 -7.12
C GLN A 380 8.05 36.55 -6.24
N LEU A 381 8.17 36.47 -4.93
CA LEU A 381 7.42 37.33 -4.00
C LEU A 381 7.82 38.80 -4.17
N GLU A 382 9.13 39.08 -4.26
CA GLU A 382 9.63 40.44 -4.50
C GLU A 382 9.17 40.96 -5.86
N ASN A 383 9.31 40.15 -6.92
CA ASN A 383 8.84 40.53 -8.28
C ASN A 383 7.34 40.81 -8.28
N MET A 384 6.54 40.04 -7.56
CA MET A 384 5.09 40.26 -7.43
C MET A 384 4.80 41.61 -6.77
N LYS A 385 5.52 41.98 -5.69
CA LYS A 385 5.36 43.27 -5.00
C LYS A 385 5.75 44.45 -5.92
N LEU A 386 6.88 44.33 -6.63
CA LEU A 386 7.33 45.34 -7.57
C LEU A 386 6.37 45.54 -8.74
N SER A 387 5.88 44.43 -9.32
CA SER A 387 4.90 44.49 -10.40
C SER A 387 3.56 45.07 -9.94
N GLN A 388 3.14 44.84 -8.68
CA GLN A 388 1.97 45.48 -8.07
C GLN A 388 2.17 47.02 -8.02
N GLU A 389 3.31 47.46 -7.51
CA GLU A 389 3.63 48.90 -7.43
C GLU A 389 3.61 49.55 -8.81
N VAL A 390 4.23 48.94 -9.82
CA VAL A 390 4.22 49.43 -11.22
C VAL A 390 2.78 49.52 -11.73
N TYR A 391 1.96 48.52 -11.49
CA TYR A 391 0.55 48.55 -11.90
C TYR A 391 -0.22 49.70 -11.23
N GLU A 392 -0.08 49.87 -9.91
CA GLU A 392 -0.78 50.92 -9.18
C GLU A 392 -0.40 52.32 -9.66
N ILE A 393 0.90 52.60 -9.79
CA ILE A 393 1.41 53.90 -10.32
C ILE A 393 0.90 54.12 -11.75
N THR A 394 0.94 53.12 -12.61
CA THR A 394 0.51 53.25 -14.00
C THR A 394 -0.99 53.52 -14.11
N LYS A 395 -1.80 52.87 -13.23
CA LYS A 395 -3.23 53.11 -13.12
C LYS A 395 -3.53 54.55 -12.68
N GLU A 396 -2.82 55.06 -11.64
CA GLU A 396 -3.00 56.43 -11.18
C GLU A 396 -2.64 57.45 -12.27
N LYS A 397 -1.57 57.25 -13.02
CA LYS A 397 -1.21 58.11 -14.18
C LYS A 397 -2.30 58.12 -15.25
N TYR A 398 -2.86 56.97 -15.56
CA TYR A 398 -3.96 56.87 -16.52
C TYR A 398 -5.22 57.64 -16.05
N GLN A 399 -5.59 57.45 -14.78
CA GLN A 399 -6.73 58.16 -14.18
C GLN A 399 -6.52 59.72 -14.13
N ALA A 400 -5.26 60.15 -13.97
CA ALA A 400 -4.90 61.55 -14.03
C ALA A 400 -4.78 62.10 -15.46
N GLY A 401 -5.02 61.28 -16.50
CA GLY A 401 -4.98 61.69 -17.92
C GLY A 401 -3.59 61.84 -18.50
N VAL A 402 -2.53 61.41 -17.79
CA VAL A 402 -1.11 61.54 -18.25
C VAL A 402 -0.48 60.22 -18.66
N GLY A 403 -1.23 59.11 -18.62
CA GLY A 403 -0.83 57.78 -19.05
C GLY A 403 -1.76 57.18 -20.11
N SER A 404 -1.33 56.13 -20.79
CA SER A 404 -2.14 55.42 -21.79
C SER A 404 -2.84 54.18 -21.21
N ASN A 405 -4.01 53.82 -21.72
CA ASN A 405 -4.70 52.59 -21.41
C ASN A 405 -3.84 51.34 -21.69
N LEU A 406 -3.03 51.39 -22.75
CA LEU A 406 -2.13 50.29 -23.13
C LEU A 406 -1.08 50.03 -22.05
N GLU A 407 -0.53 51.08 -21.42
CA GLU A 407 0.44 50.93 -20.32
C GLU A 407 -0.22 50.23 -19.12
N VAL A 408 -1.47 50.58 -18.75
CA VAL A 408 -2.19 49.94 -17.66
C VAL A 408 -2.45 48.47 -17.96
N ILE A 409 -2.88 48.13 -19.18
CA ILE A 409 -3.12 46.74 -19.60
C ILE A 409 -1.83 45.92 -19.54
N ASN A 410 -0.72 46.46 -19.99
CA ASN A 410 0.58 45.76 -19.93
C ASN A 410 1.03 45.58 -18.47
N ALA A 411 0.98 46.60 -17.64
CA ALA A 411 1.32 46.51 -16.22
C ALA A 411 0.42 45.53 -15.47
N ASP A 412 -0.88 45.45 -15.78
CA ASP A 412 -1.80 44.48 -15.23
C ASP A 412 -1.47 43.03 -15.66
N ALA A 413 -1.08 42.85 -16.92
CA ALA A 413 -0.65 41.54 -17.43
C ALA A 413 0.64 41.05 -16.74
N ASP A 414 1.65 41.96 -16.59
CA ASP A 414 2.89 41.66 -15.89
C ASP A 414 2.65 41.32 -14.41
N TYR A 415 1.80 42.08 -13.74
CA TYR A 415 1.45 41.80 -12.34
C TYR A 415 0.73 40.44 -12.19
N LYS A 416 -0.19 40.11 -13.06
CA LYS A 416 -0.86 38.79 -13.07
C LYS A 416 0.13 37.64 -13.31
N GLN A 417 1.09 37.85 -14.22
CA GLN A 417 2.14 36.87 -14.48
C GLN A 417 3.03 36.69 -13.26
N ALA A 418 3.43 37.78 -12.59
CA ALA A 418 4.22 37.72 -11.36
C ALA A 418 3.48 37.03 -10.22
N GLN A 419 2.16 37.27 -10.07
CA GLN A 419 1.31 36.55 -9.11
C GLN A 419 1.28 35.04 -9.40
N THR A 420 1.09 34.65 -10.65
CA THR A 420 1.09 33.24 -11.06
C THR A 420 2.44 32.58 -10.77
N ASN A 421 3.54 33.26 -11.12
CA ASN A 421 4.88 32.75 -10.88
C ASN A 421 5.16 32.56 -9.38
N PHE A 422 4.70 33.49 -8.53
CA PHE A 422 4.83 33.36 -7.08
C PHE A 422 4.09 32.15 -6.54
N PHE A 423 2.81 31.91 -6.92
CA PHE A 423 2.06 30.75 -6.41
C PHE A 423 2.62 29.42 -6.89
N ILE A 424 3.13 29.36 -8.12
CA ILE A 424 3.85 28.18 -8.62
C ILE A 424 5.12 27.95 -7.79
N ALA A 425 5.90 29.02 -7.52
CA ALA A 425 7.13 28.92 -6.74
C ALA A 425 6.85 28.54 -5.28
N LEU A 426 5.79 29.08 -4.68
CA LEU A 426 5.32 28.73 -3.33
C LEU A 426 4.94 27.24 -3.24
N TYR A 427 4.14 26.76 -4.18
CA TYR A 427 3.78 25.35 -4.26
C TYR A 427 5.01 24.45 -4.38
N ASN A 428 5.93 24.78 -5.29
CA ASN A 428 7.16 24.03 -5.49
C ASN A 428 8.05 24.01 -4.23
N ALA A 429 8.13 25.11 -3.49
CA ALA A 429 8.87 25.18 -2.23
C ALA A 429 8.24 24.29 -1.13
N LEU A 430 6.91 24.27 -1.03
CA LEU A 430 6.19 23.41 -0.09
C LEU A 430 6.40 21.93 -0.40
N ILE A 431 6.30 21.54 -1.69
CA ILE A 431 6.56 20.16 -2.12
C ILE A 431 8.01 19.77 -1.86
N ALA A 432 8.97 20.65 -2.20
CA ALA A 432 10.38 20.38 -1.96
C ALA A 432 10.72 20.25 -0.47
N LYS A 433 10.04 20.99 0.41
CA LYS A 433 10.14 20.82 1.87
C LYS A 433 9.70 19.42 2.32
N VAL A 434 8.53 18.94 1.85
CA VAL A 434 8.02 17.60 2.18
C VAL A 434 9.00 16.53 1.69
N ASP A 435 9.48 16.65 0.45
CA ASP A 435 10.44 15.73 -0.13
C ASP A 435 11.75 15.69 0.65
N TYR A 436 12.28 16.85 1.04
CA TYR A 436 13.52 16.96 1.83
C TYR A 436 13.34 16.32 3.22
N LYS A 437 12.25 16.62 3.94
CA LYS A 437 11.94 15.98 5.23
C LYS A 437 11.86 14.46 5.12
N LYS A 438 11.23 13.94 4.06
CA LYS A 438 11.20 12.49 3.78
C LYS A 438 12.61 11.94 3.55
N SER A 439 13.44 12.62 2.75
CA SER A 439 14.77 12.14 2.40
C SER A 439 15.69 11.98 3.61
N ILE A 440 15.55 12.82 4.63
CA ILE A 440 16.29 12.72 5.89
C ILE A 440 15.62 11.85 6.95
N GLY A 441 14.45 11.23 6.65
CA GLY A 441 13.72 10.36 7.58
C GLY A 441 12.92 11.09 8.67
N ASN A 442 12.61 12.37 8.48
CA ASN A 442 11.94 13.23 9.47
C ASN A 442 10.54 13.69 8.99
N LEU A 443 9.72 12.73 8.52
CA LEU A 443 8.39 13.05 8.01
C LEU A 443 7.25 12.54 8.92
N LEU A 444 7.50 11.53 9.77
CA LEU A 444 6.58 11.00 10.78
C LEU A 444 6.90 11.55 12.16
#